data_c964c8d301a062f4a4c89fa3cbaa04f6
#
_entry.id   c964c8d301a062f4a4c89fa3cbaa04f6
#
_cell.length_a   1.000
_cell.length_b   1.000
_cell.length_c   1.000
_cell.angle_alpha   90.00
_cell.angle_beta   90.00
_cell.angle_gamma   90.00
#
_symmetry.space_group_name_H-M   'P 1'
#
loop_
_entity.id
_entity.type
_entity.pdbx_description
1 polymer ?
#
loop_
_entity_poly.entity_id
_entity_poly.type
_entity_poly.pdbx_seq_one_letter_code
_entity_poly.pdbx_strand_id
1 'polypeptide(L)'
;LEQGATETSRIVIGNPYVFHTYAYAIENLQCYAPSLHEVCVAVTLNDHSIFNFDEYLRQYSQAIFPLFVWSVWFYRTPNYREYTINDFLKDIEMGNFSVKNAANQINLLRHKVNKKLSFLQHQHPEAMQNRQQLIDNLASLGVTPDNTYLFIQGHHLFDKVVVPMMGKVCEKLVNERQNEIARE
;
A
#
# COMPACT_ATOMS: atom_id res chain seq x y z
N LEU A 1 7.65 -17.32 -10.27
CA LEU A 1 8.90 -16.86 -9.62
C LEU A 1 10.16 -17.60 -10.14
N GLU A 2 10.03 -18.74 -10.82
CA GLU A 2 11.19 -19.55 -11.23
C GLU A 2 11.86 -19.13 -12.55
N GLN A 3 11.21 -18.37 -13.41
CA GLN A 3 11.73 -18.04 -14.76
C GLN A 3 12.53 -16.73 -14.80
N GLY A 4 13.38 -16.46 -13.87
CA GLY A 4 14.27 -15.29 -13.87
C GLY A 4 15.15 -15.21 -12.63
N ALA A 5 15.02 -16.18 -11.74
CA ALA A 5 15.87 -16.26 -10.57
C ALA A 5 17.30 -16.63 -10.98
N THR A 6 18.26 -15.79 -10.61
CA THR A 6 19.68 -16.13 -10.72
C THR A 6 19.99 -17.35 -9.85
N GLU A 7 21.07 -18.08 -10.13
CA GLU A 7 21.50 -19.21 -9.31
C GLU A 7 21.66 -18.82 -7.83
N THR A 8 22.17 -17.63 -7.55
CA THR A 8 22.27 -17.05 -6.21
C THR A 8 20.89 -16.88 -5.55
N SER A 9 19.88 -16.41 -6.28
CA SER A 9 18.52 -16.27 -5.76
C SER A 9 17.90 -17.61 -5.41
N ARG A 10 18.15 -18.66 -6.20
CA ARG A 10 17.68 -20.02 -5.93
C ARG A 10 18.32 -20.61 -4.66
N ILE A 11 19.61 -20.39 -4.47
CA ILE A 11 20.34 -20.82 -3.26
C ILE A 11 19.77 -20.13 -2.02
N VAL A 12 19.50 -18.85 -2.09
CA VAL A 12 18.93 -18.07 -0.97
C VAL A 12 17.50 -18.53 -0.66
N ILE A 13 16.64 -18.68 -1.68
CA ILE A 13 15.23 -19.08 -1.49
C ILE A 13 15.11 -20.50 -0.95
N GLY A 14 15.99 -21.42 -1.34
CA GLY A 14 16.00 -22.83 -0.90
C GLY A 14 16.76 -23.09 0.41
N ASN A 15 17.35 -22.08 1.02
CA ASN A 15 18.19 -22.26 2.20
C ASN A 15 17.33 -22.36 3.49
N PRO A 16 17.39 -23.47 4.26
CA PRO A 16 16.57 -23.66 5.48
C PRO A 16 16.93 -22.70 6.62
N TYR A 17 18.07 -22.01 6.54
CA TYR A 17 18.50 -20.99 7.53
C TYR A 17 18.14 -19.56 7.12
N VAL A 18 17.51 -19.36 5.95
CA VAL A 18 17.05 -18.05 5.47
C VAL A 18 15.55 -17.96 5.58
N PHE A 19 15.08 -17.04 6.43
CA PHE A 19 13.66 -16.72 6.58
C PHE A 19 13.29 -15.54 5.67
N HIS A 20 12.28 -15.73 4.84
CA HIS A 20 11.76 -14.69 3.97
C HIS A 20 10.56 -14.01 4.62
N THR A 21 10.57 -12.69 4.65
CA THR A 21 9.37 -11.93 5.03
C THR A 21 8.35 -12.04 3.90
N TYR A 22 7.06 -12.08 4.23
CA TYR A 22 5.99 -12.06 3.24
C TYR A 22 5.73 -10.66 2.66
N ALA A 23 6.24 -9.60 3.31
CA ALA A 23 6.13 -8.22 2.85
C ALA A 23 7.28 -7.85 1.89
N TYR A 24 7.09 -6.81 1.09
CA TYR A 24 8.08 -6.34 0.13
C TYR A 24 9.38 -5.89 0.78
N ALA A 25 9.32 -5.16 1.88
CA ALA A 25 10.47 -4.63 2.62
C ALA A 25 10.14 -4.47 4.11
N ILE A 26 11.16 -4.17 4.93
CA ILE A 26 10.99 -3.95 6.37
C ILE A 26 10.05 -2.78 6.68
N GLU A 27 10.06 -1.75 5.87
CA GLU A 27 9.17 -0.58 6.00
C GLU A 27 7.69 -0.97 5.89
N ASN A 28 7.36 -1.98 5.10
CA ASN A 28 5.99 -2.49 5.03
C ASN A 28 5.55 -3.11 6.36
N LEU A 29 6.47 -3.76 7.09
CA LEU A 29 6.19 -4.30 8.42
C LEU A 29 6.03 -3.18 9.46
N GLN A 30 6.82 -2.10 9.34
CA GLN A 30 6.66 -0.90 10.19
C GLN A 30 5.32 -0.19 9.94
N CYS A 31 4.75 -0.35 8.75
CA CYS A 31 3.43 0.16 8.38
C CYS A 31 2.28 -0.79 8.76
N TYR A 32 2.52 -1.82 9.57
CA TYR A 32 1.51 -2.78 9.95
C TYR A 32 0.38 -2.10 10.73
N ALA A 33 -0.79 -2.03 10.12
CA ALA A 33 -1.91 -1.21 10.55
C ALA A 33 -2.34 -1.41 12.02
N PRO A 34 -2.44 -2.65 12.55
CA PRO A 34 -2.84 -2.87 13.93
C PRO A 34 -1.92 -2.22 14.98
N SER A 35 -0.63 -2.03 14.67
CA SER A 35 0.33 -1.43 15.62
C SER A 35 0.33 0.10 15.59
N LEU A 36 -0.25 0.74 14.59
CA LEU A 36 -0.15 2.20 14.41
C LEU A 36 -0.90 2.98 15.50
N HIS A 37 -2.00 2.44 16.01
CA HIS A 37 -2.72 3.06 17.13
C HIS A 37 -1.85 3.10 18.39
N GLU A 38 -1.18 2.00 18.72
CA GLU A 38 -0.28 1.92 19.89
C GLU A 38 0.88 2.93 19.79
N VAL A 39 1.41 3.14 18.58
CA VAL A 39 2.43 4.18 18.35
C VAL A 39 1.86 5.57 18.62
N CYS A 40 0.63 5.87 18.18
CA CYS A 40 -0.03 7.13 18.49
C CYS A 40 -0.21 7.33 19.99
N VAL A 41 -0.67 6.31 20.72
CA VAL A 41 -0.80 6.36 22.19
C VAL A 41 0.54 6.63 22.85
N ALA A 42 1.60 5.93 22.44
CA ALA A 42 2.94 6.11 23.02
C ALA A 42 3.51 7.52 22.79
N VAL A 43 3.26 8.10 21.60
CA VAL A 43 3.80 9.43 21.22
C VAL A 43 2.99 10.58 21.84
N THR A 44 1.65 10.44 21.92
CA THR A 44 0.76 11.53 22.36
C THR A 44 0.32 11.44 23.81
N LEU A 45 0.54 10.29 24.44
CA LEU A 45 0.01 9.93 25.78
C LEU A 45 -1.53 10.11 25.83
N ASN A 46 -2.21 9.82 24.74
CA ASN A 46 -3.65 9.89 24.60
C ASN A 46 -4.14 8.57 23.98
N ASP A 47 -5.02 7.87 24.68
CA ASP A 47 -5.53 6.55 24.32
C ASP A 47 -6.83 6.62 23.47
N HIS A 48 -7.33 7.82 23.18
CA HIS A 48 -8.53 7.97 22.36
C HIS A 48 -8.28 7.48 20.93
N SER A 49 -9.14 6.58 20.48
CA SER A 49 -9.13 6.11 19.09
C SER A 49 -9.97 7.04 18.21
N ILE A 50 -9.30 7.95 17.52
CA ILE A 50 -9.95 8.92 16.61
C ILE A 50 -9.85 8.53 15.15
N PHE A 51 -9.10 7.48 14.83
CA PHE A 51 -8.87 7.05 13.46
C PHE A 51 -8.64 5.53 13.38
N ASN A 52 -9.30 4.90 12.42
CA ASN A 52 -9.13 3.46 12.17
C ASN A 52 -8.08 3.24 11.08
N PHE A 53 -6.82 3.00 11.50
CA PHE A 53 -5.68 2.77 10.61
C PHE A 53 -5.86 1.52 9.75
N ASP A 54 -6.39 0.43 10.35
CA ASP A 54 -6.58 -0.85 9.65
C ASP A 54 -7.58 -0.70 8.50
N GLU A 55 -8.74 -0.11 8.77
CA GLU A 55 -9.74 0.15 7.76
C GLU A 55 -9.23 1.08 6.66
N TYR A 56 -8.48 2.12 7.02
CA TYR A 56 -7.93 3.06 6.04
C TYR A 56 -6.91 2.39 5.10
N LEU A 57 -5.94 1.64 5.64
CA LEU A 57 -4.93 0.95 4.84
C LEU A 57 -5.54 -0.19 4.02
N ARG A 58 -6.58 -0.85 4.54
CA ARG A 58 -7.37 -1.82 3.78
C ARG A 58 -8.07 -1.16 2.59
N GLN A 59 -8.72 -0.02 2.79
CA GLN A 59 -9.37 0.73 1.70
C GLN A 59 -8.36 1.29 0.69
N TYR A 60 -7.20 1.75 1.16
CA TYR A 60 -6.08 2.14 0.29
C TYR A 60 -5.62 0.97 -0.56
N SER A 61 -5.39 -0.20 0.05
CA SER A 61 -5.01 -1.44 -0.65
C SER A 61 -6.03 -1.82 -1.73
N GLN A 62 -7.31 -1.83 -1.40
CA GLN A 62 -8.39 -2.11 -2.34
C GLN A 62 -8.41 -1.11 -3.51
N ALA A 63 -8.14 0.17 -3.24
CA ALA A 63 -8.11 1.20 -4.27
C ALA A 63 -6.96 1.00 -5.26
N ILE A 64 -5.77 0.60 -4.79
CA ILE A 64 -4.58 0.45 -5.62
C ILE A 64 -4.45 -0.94 -6.27
N PHE A 65 -5.09 -1.98 -5.72
CA PHE A 65 -4.96 -3.37 -6.17
C PHE A 65 -5.16 -3.56 -7.68
N PRO A 66 -6.19 -2.99 -8.33
CA PRO A 66 -6.36 -3.17 -9.76
C PRO A 66 -5.16 -2.68 -10.58
N LEU A 67 -4.56 -1.56 -10.17
CA LEU A 67 -3.40 -0.99 -10.85
C LEU A 67 -2.11 -1.74 -10.50
N PHE A 68 -2.01 -2.29 -9.27
CA PHE A 68 -0.94 -3.19 -8.86
C PHE A 68 -0.89 -4.44 -9.75
N VAL A 69 -2.05 -5.07 -10.03
CA VAL A 69 -2.14 -6.21 -10.97
C VAL A 69 -1.58 -5.84 -12.34
N TRP A 70 -1.88 -4.64 -12.85
CA TRP A 70 -1.34 -4.12 -14.09
C TRP A 70 0.18 -3.92 -14.04
N SER A 71 0.70 -3.35 -12.95
CA SER A 71 2.16 -3.16 -12.79
C SER A 71 2.91 -4.50 -12.79
N VAL A 72 2.33 -5.53 -12.17
CA VAL A 72 2.90 -6.90 -12.19
C VAL A 72 2.83 -7.51 -13.60
N TRP A 73 1.75 -7.29 -14.35
CA TRP A 73 1.63 -7.73 -15.72
C TRP A 73 2.73 -7.09 -16.61
N PHE A 74 2.88 -5.77 -16.56
CA PHE A 74 3.92 -5.07 -17.31
C PHE A 74 5.32 -5.58 -16.96
N TYR A 75 5.62 -5.73 -15.67
CA TYR A 75 6.92 -6.24 -15.22
C TYR A 75 7.26 -7.62 -15.79
N ARG A 76 6.25 -8.45 -16.09
CA ARG A 76 6.40 -9.82 -16.61
C ARG A 76 6.35 -9.91 -18.14
N THR A 77 6.20 -8.81 -18.85
CA THR A 77 6.05 -8.77 -20.30
C THR A 77 7.20 -7.98 -20.94
N PRO A 78 7.42 -8.11 -22.27
CA PRO A 78 8.37 -7.27 -23.00
C PRO A 78 8.06 -5.77 -22.91
N ASN A 79 6.83 -5.41 -22.58
CA ASN A 79 6.33 -4.04 -22.48
C ASN A 79 6.66 -3.35 -21.14
N TYR A 80 7.56 -3.93 -20.31
CA TYR A 80 7.88 -3.46 -18.96
C TYR A 80 8.34 -1.99 -18.88
N ARG A 81 8.77 -1.39 -20.00
CA ARG A 81 9.17 0.03 -20.08
C ARG A 81 8.01 0.98 -20.28
N GLU A 82 6.86 0.50 -20.73
CA GLU A 82 5.70 1.34 -21.04
C GLU A 82 4.92 1.77 -19.78
N TYR A 83 5.01 0.96 -18.72
CA TYR A 83 4.48 1.28 -17.42
C TYR A 83 5.40 0.74 -16.33
N THR A 84 6.29 1.59 -15.84
CA THR A 84 7.31 1.24 -14.87
C THR A 84 6.78 1.22 -13.43
N ILE A 85 7.56 0.66 -12.51
CA ILE A 85 7.25 0.75 -11.07
C ILE A 85 7.14 2.21 -10.61
N ASN A 86 7.95 3.11 -11.14
CA ASN A 86 7.90 4.53 -10.79
C ASN A 86 6.61 5.19 -11.29
N ASP A 87 6.08 4.79 -12.45
CA ASP A 87 4.80 5.27 -12.96
C ASP A 87 3.66 4.77 -12.07
N PHE A 88 3.68 3.50 -11.70
CA PHE A 88 2.74 2.92 -10.73
C PHE A 88 2.74 3.70 -9.42
N LEU A 89 3.91 3.94 -8.82
CA LEU A 89 4.04 4.65 -7.54
C LEU A 89 3.49 6.08 -7.62
N LYS A 90 3.73 6.81 -8.72
CA LYS A 90 3.14 8.14 -8.96
C LYS A 90 1.62 8.08 -9.09
N ASP A 91 1.09 7.04 -9.73
CA ASP A 91 -0.34 6.89 -9.94
C ASP A 91 -1.09 6.54 -8.65
N ILE A 92 -0.43 5.89 -7.68
CA ILE A 92 -1.01 5.57 -6.36
C ILE A 92 -0.68 6.61 -5.29
N GLU A 93 0.08 7.65 -5.61
CA GLU A 93 0.43 8.73 -4.67
C GLU A 93 -0.83 9.50 -4.27
N MET A 94 -0.95 9.73 -2.97
CA MET A 94 -2.04 10.49 -2.36
C MET A 94 -1.64 11.94 -2.14
N GLY A 95 -2.62 12.83 -2.12
CA GLY A 95 -2.44 14.22 -1.69
C GLY A 95 -2.28 14.34 -0.17
N ASN A 96 -2.26 15.59 0.32
CA ASN A 96 -2.11 15.87 1.75
C ASN A 96 -3.21 15.17 2.57
N PHE A 97 -2.80 14.37 3.54
CA PHE A 97 -3.72 13.64 4.40
C PHE A 97 -4.47 14.59 5.35
N SER A 98 -5.75 14.30 5.57
CA SER A 98 -6.59 14.94 6.58
C SER A 98 -7.53 13.92 7.20
N VAL A 99 -7.57 13.84 8.53
CA VAL A 99 -8.45 12.91 9.27
C VAL A 99 -9.93 13.10 8.89
N LYS A 100 -10.36 14.36 8.71
CA LYS A 100 -11.76 14.67 8.34
C LYS A 100 -12.12 14.24 6.92
N ASN A 101 -11.15 14.20 6.02
CA ASN A 101 -11.37 13.94 4.59
C ASN A 101 -10.78 12.59 4.14
N ALA A 102 -10.41 11.71 5.07
CA ALA A 102 -9.74 10.45 4.76
C ALA A 102 -10.52 9.59 3.75
N ALA A 103 -11.83 9.42 3.96
CA ALA A 103 -12.69 8.68 3.04
C ALA A 103 -12.78 9.33 1.65
N ASN A 104 -12.85 10.66 1.57
CA ASN A 104 -12.85 11.37 0.29
C ASN A 104 -11.51 11.21 -0.45
N GLN A 105 -10.40 11.20 0.26
CA GLN A 105 -9.08 10.96 -0.35
C GLN A 105 -8.98 9.57 -0.97
N ILE A 106 -9.51 8.54 -0.32
CA ILE A 106 -9.59 7.19 -0.89
C ILE A 106 -10.48 7.19 -2.16
N ASN A 107 -11.58 7.90 -2.15
CA ASN A 107 -12.45 8.00 -3.34
C ASN A 107 -11.77 8.73 -4.50
N LEU A 108 -11.02 9.80 -4.23
CA LEU A 108 -10.20 10.49 -5.25
C LEU A 108 -9.11 9.57 -5.81
N LEU A 109 -8.45 8.79 -4.96
CA LEU A 109 -7.48 7.78 -5.39
C LEU A 109 -8.14 6.72 -6.30
N ARG A 110 -9.29 6.17 -5.89
CA ARG A 110 -10.06 5.22 -6.73
C ARG A 110 -10.40 5.81 -8.10
N HIS A 111 -10.82 7.06 -8.14
CA HIS A 111 -11.13 7.74 -9.39
C HIS A 111 -9.88 7.89 -10.29
N LYS A 112 -8.75 8.33 -9.70
CA LYS A 112 -7.45 8.44 -10.39
C LYS A 112 -7.01 7.08 -10.96
N VAL A 113 -7.06 6.03 -10.13
CA VAL A 113 -6.72 4.65 -10.53
C VAL A 113 -7.63 4.17 -11.66
N ASN A 114 -8.94 4.34 -11.54
CA ASN A 114 -9.89 3.91 -12.58
C ASN A 114 -9.65 4.62 -13.92
N LYS A 115 -9.35 5.91 -13.90
CA LYS A 115 -8.99 6.67 -15.11
C LYS A 115 -7.74 6.10 -15.77
N LYS A 116 -6.71 5.79 -14.97
CA LYS A 116 -5.47 5.18 -15.48
C LYS A 116 -5.72 3.77 -16.02
N LEU A 117 -6.52 2.96 -15.33
CA LEU A 117 -6.88 1.62 -15.78
C LEU A 117 -7.59 1.65 -17.15
N SER A 118 -8.56 2.54 -17.31
CA SER A 118 -9.26 2.69 -18.60
C SER A 118 -8.30 3.04 -19.73
N PHE A 119 -7.31 3.90 -19.48
CA PHE A 119 -6.28 4.24 -20.43
C PHE A 119 -5.41 3.03 -20.79
N LEU A 120 -4.89 2.29 -19.78
CA LEU A 120 -4.05 1.11 -19.98
C LEU A 120 -4.80 -0.02 -20.70
N GLN A 121 -6.07 -0.24 -20.36
CA GLN A 121 -6.93 -1.23 -21.01
C GLN A 121 -7.16 -0.94 -22.51
N HIS A 122 -7.25 0.35 -22.85
CA HIS A 122 -7.38 0.76 -24.25
C HIS A 122 -6.08 0.52 -25.03
N GLN A 123 -4.93 0.75 -24.42
CA GLN A 123 -3.62 0.56 -25.05
C GLN A 123 -3.20 -0.92 -25.13
N HIS A 124 -3.56 -1.72 -24.12
CA HIS A 124 -3.13 -3.11 -23.96
C HIS A 124 -4.32 -4.04 -23.70
N PRO A 125 -5.25 -4.20 -24.68
CA PRO A 125 -6.42 -5.08 -24.51
C PRO A 125 -6.03 -6.54 -24.30
N GLU A 126 -4.85 -6.97 -24.76
CA GLU A 126 -4.30 -8.32 -24.55
C GLU A 126 -4.06 -8.66 -23.06
N ALA A 127 -3.76 -7.67 -22.23
CA ALA A 127 -3.57 -7.86 -20.80
C ALA A 127 -4.82 -8.38 -20.09
N MET A 128 -5.99 -8.06 -20.65
CA MET A 128 -7.28 -8.50 -20.08
C MET A 128 -7.51 -10.00 -20.19
N GLN A 129 -6.90 -10.67 -21.18
CA GLN A 129 -7.08 -12.11 -21.41
C GLN A 129 -6.56 -12.95 -20.25
N ASN A 130 -5.45 -12.54 -19.63
CA ASN A 130 -4.79 -13.29 -18.55
C ASN A 130 -4.97 -12.63 -17.17
N ARG A 131 -5.76 -11.56 -17.08
CA ARG A 131 -5.90 -10.78 -15.84
C ARG A 131 -6.43 -11.61 -14.68
N GLN A 132 -7.47 -12.42 -14.90
CA GLN A 132 -8.02 -13.25 -13.83
C GLN A 132 -7.02 -14.28 -13.34
N GLN A 133 -6.33 -14.97 -14.24
CA GLN A 133 -5.29 -15.93 -13.86
C GLN A 133 -4.15 -15.26 -13.06
N LEU A 134 -3.78 -14.03 -13.40
CA LEU A 134 -2.78 -13.28 -12.62
C LEU A 134 -3.29 -12.95 -11.22
N ILE A 135 -4.55 -12.56 -11.08
CA ILE A 135 -5.20 -12.31 -9.76
C ILE A 135 -5.21 -13.60 -8.93
N ASP A 136 -5.59 -14.73 -9.51
CA ASP A 136 -5.64 -16.02 -8.83
C ASP A 136 -4.23 -16.47 -8.38
N ASN A 137 -3.22 -16.24 -9.22
CA ASN A 137 -1.83 -16.49 -8.87
C ASN A 137 -1.35 -15.59 -7.72
N LEU A 138 -1.71 -14.30 -7.71
CA LEU A 138 -1.39 -13.39 -6.62
C LEU A 138 -2.08 -13.84 -5.32
N ALA A 139 -3.35 -14.22 -5.39
CA ALA A 139 -4.10 -14.73 -4.24
C ALA A 139 -3.47 -16.01 -3.67
N SER A 140 -2.97 -16.92 -4.51
CA SER A 140 -2.27 -18.14 -4.05
C SER A 140 -0.96 -17.84 -3.33
N LEU A 141 -0.36 -16.66 -3.58
CA LEU A 141 0.83 -16.14 -2.89
C LEU A 141 0.48 -15.28 -1.67
N GLY A 142 -0.80 -15.20 -1.29
CA GLY A 142 -1.28 -14.41 -0.16
C GLY A 142 -1.49 -12.92 -0.46
N VAL A 143 -1.37 -12.50 -1.73
CA VAL A 143 -1.61 -11.10 -2.13
C VAL A 143 -3.08 -10.91 -2.48
N THR A 144 -3.77 -10.08 -1.72
CA THR A 144 -5.20 -9.82 -1.87
C THR A 144 -5.47 -8.31 -2.01
N PRO A 145 -6.68 -7.92 -2.43
CA PRO A 145 -7.06 -6.50 -2.40
C PRO A 145 -6.88 -5.84 -1.03
N ASP A 146 -7.05 -6.58 0.07
CA ASP A 146 -7.02 -6.02 1.42
C ASP A 146 -5.62 -5.77 1.97
N ASN A 147 -4.60 -6.49 1.47
CA ASN A 147 -3.24 -6.42 1.98
C ASN A 147 -2.19 -5.96 0.94
N THR A 148 -2.62 -5.43 -0.19
CA THR A 148 -1.72 -4.98 -1.28
C THR A 148 -0.67 -3.98 -0.79
N TYR A 149 -0.96 -3.17 0.23
CA TYR A 149 -0.02 -2.22 0.80
C TYR A 149 1.27 -2.88 1.32
N LEU A 150 1.23 -4.16 1.70
CA LEU A 150 2.41 -4.91 2.15
C LEU A 150 3.35 -5.31 1.00
N PHE A 151 2.91 -5.20 -0.25
CA PHE A 151 3.63 -5.68 -1.44
C PHE A 151 4.04 -4.57 -2.40
N ILE A 152 3.80 -3.32 -2.06
CA ILE A 152 4.33 -2.15 -2.78
C ILE A 152 5.66 -1.71 -2.17
N GLN A 153 6.37 -0.79 -2.83
CA GLN A 153 7.64 -0.27 -2.33
C GLN A 153 7.48 0.33 -0.93
N GLY A 154 8.23 -0.21 0.04
CA GLY A 154 8.09 0.13 1.46
C GLY A 154 8.35 1.60 1.76
N HIS A 155 9.41 2.20 1.22
CA HIS A 155 9.68 3.64 1.38
C HIS A 155 8.54 4.51 0.87
N HIS A 156 7.94 4.16 -0.27
CA HIS A 156 6.79 4.90 -0.78
C HIS A 156 5.59 4.83 0.18
N LEU A 157 5.27 3.62 0.67
CA LEU A 157 4.19 3.44 1.64
C LEU A 157 4.46 4.24 2.93
N PHE A 158 5.66 4.11 3.48
CA PHE A 158 6.05 4.75 4.72
C PHE A 158 6.01 6.28 4.59
N ASP A 159 6.76 6.84 3.63
CA ASP A 159 6.97 8.28 3.51
C ASP A 159 5.75 9.03 2.94
N LYS A 160 4.99 8.40 2.05
CA LYS A 160 3.91 9.09 1.31
C LYS A 160 2.51 8.80 1.83
N VAL A 161 2.34 7.72 2.61
CA VAL A 161 1.02 7.33 3.12
C VAL A 161 1.02 7.32 4.65
N VAL A 162 1.87 6.51 5.29
CA VAL A 162 1.77 6.24 6.73
C VAL A 162 2.28 7.40 7.57
N VAL A 163 3.46 7.95 7.29
CA VAL A 163 4.01 9.07 8.07
C VAL A 163 3.12 10.31 8.02
N PRO A 164 2.62 10.78 6.85
CA PRO A 164 1.69 11.90 6.81
C PRO A 164 0.37 11.63 7.56
N MET A 165 -0.15 10.41 7.46
CA MET A 165 -1.36 9.98 8.17
C MET A 165 -1.15 10.00 9.69
N MET A 166 -0.10 9.35 10.17
CA MET A 166 0.26 9.30 11.59
C MET A 166 0.49 10.70 12.15
N GLY A 167 1.24 11.53 11.45
CA GLY A 167 1.51 12.91 11.87
C GLY A 167 0.22 13.71 12.10
N LYS A 168 -0.75 13.61 11.20
CA LYS A 168 -2.04 14.33 11.35
C LYS A 168 -2.95 13.75 12.42
N VAL A 169 -2.91 12.44 12.64
CA VAL A 169 -3.65 11.82 13.74
C VAL A 169 -3.04 12.22 15.09
N CYS A 170 -1.72 12.15 15.23
CA CYS A 170 -1.02 12.58 16.44
C CYS A 170 -1.23 14.08 16.73
N GLU A 171 -1.11 14.95 15.73
CA GLU A 171 -1.39 16.39 15.85
C GLU A 171 -2.80 16.63 16.43
N LYS A 172 -3.79 15.92 15.91
CA LYS A 172 -5.18 16.06 16.40
C LYS A 172 -5.32 15.58 17.84
N LEU A 173 -4.73 14.43 18.20
CA LEU A 173 -4.77 13.88 19.57
C LEU A 173 -4.10 14.82 20.59
N VAL A 174 -2.95 15.40 20.23
CA VAL A 174 -2.28 16.40 21.09
C VAL A 174 -3.15 17.63 21.32
N ASN A 175 -3.78 18.14 20.26
CA ASN A 175 -4.67 19.30 20.36
C ASN A 175 -5.92 19.01 21.21
N GLU A 176 -6.49 17.81 21.11
CA GLU A 176 -7.63 17.39 21.94
C GLU A 176 -7.24 17.37 23.43
N ARG A 177 -6.10 16.75 23.77
CA ARG A 177 -5.57 16.70 25.14
C ARG A 177 -5.29 18.10 25.71
N GLN A 178 -4.68 19.01 24.93
CA GLN A 178 -4.43 20.38 25.38
C GLN A 178 -5.73 21.13 25.67
N ASN A 179 -6.78 20.91 24.87
CA ASN A 179 -8.08 21.52 25.10
C ASN A 179 -8.81 20.97 26.33
N GLU A 180 -8.58 19.70 26.69
CA GLU A 180 -9.10 19.10 27.92
C GLU A 180 -8.44 19.74 29.16
N ILE A 181 -7.11 19.79 29.17
CA ILE A 181 -6.34 20.42 30.27
C ILE A 181 -6.71 21.89 30.49
N ALA A 182 -6.99 22.62 29.40
CA ALA A 182 -7.36 24.04 29.50
C ALA A 182 -8.78 24.28 30.02
N ARG A 183 -9.61 23.24 30.14
CA ARG A 183 -10.99 23.32 30.68
C ARG A 183 -11.11 22.92 32.14
N GLU A 184 -10.08 22.25 32.68
CA GLU A 184 -9.93 21.95 34.11
C GLU A 184 -9.39 23.16 34.89
#